data_caa0bbf2918497437ca45c07213731ff
#
_entry.id   caa0bbf2918497437ca45c07213731ff
#
_cell.length_a   1.000
_cell.length_b   1.000
_cell.length_c   1.000
_cell.angle_alpha   90.00
_cell.angle_beta   90.00
_cell.angle_gamma   90.00
#
_symmetry.space_group_name_H-M   'P 1'
#
loop_
_entity.id
_entity.type
_entity.pdbx_description
1 polymer ?
#
loop_
_entity_poly.entity_id
_entity_poly.type
_entity_poly.pdbx_seq_one_letter_code
_entity_poly.pdbx_strand_id
1 'polypeptide(L)'
;MGAGSSTEAEREPLLAPSYAEPNSPPVNSRVYGRRWLVLTLFSLLGLMQGMVWNFWGPIQNSAAHAYGFTKSDIAVLVLWGPVGYFPWLLFMWLMDKKGLRASLLLSAFFMLLGSALRSIPLTDEPLRRWLIHGGQFLNGLAGPTIMSAGPFLSTTWFAPDQRATATAVASLFSYLGGAASFVVGPLVVPAPNDTQARTTMTAAILDNSIRDRIQLVLYTELAAIAVLFAAVLLYFPSRPPMPPSVAAASQRLSYRSSICRLLSNLRFLMIAVAYAVPTGVMAGWSGVLDMVLTPAKVSQVDAGWIGFWSTVGGCVFGVAMARFADSIRGMLKLILVLMLAGASLASTWFTLTCLSRVTHLPATAAILYTSCILVGIFINSSVPIFLELFIETVYPVPEGITCGVVTFLGNLVCGLLLFFLTFYCTDALWTLKEAACTTVGQQPQRQAGSSPTPRAPTRKQLTD
;
A
#
# COMPACT_ATOMS: atom_id res chain seq x y z
N MET A 1 -0.72 -61.39 25.44
CA MET A 1 -2.09 -61.06 24.96
C MET A 1 -2.46 -59.73 25.60
N GLY A 2 -2.81 -58.72 24.77
CA GLY A 2 -3.32 -57.42 25.25
C GLY A 2 -2.49 -56.24 24.77
N ALA A 3 -2.24 -56.15 23.46
CA ALA A 3 -1.86 -54.92 22.79
C ALA A 3 -3.14 -54.25 22.24
N GLY A 4 -3.30 -52.93 22.52
CA GLY A 4 -4.29 -52.14 21.82
C GLY A 4 -5.20 -51.37 22.74
N SER A 5 -4.85 -50.14 23.05
CA SER A 5 -5.76 -48.97 23.19
C SER A 5 -5.04 -47.71 23.68
N SER A 6 -4.00 -47.31 22.97
CA SER A 6 -3.33 -46.02 23.28
C SER A 6 -3.32 -45.02 22.12
N THR A 7 -4.20 -45.19 21.12
CA THR A 7 -4.22 -44.34 19.91
C THR A 7 -5.50 -43.54 19.69
N GLU A 8 -6.47 -43.61 20.61
CA GLU A 8 -7.70 -42.78 20.50
C GLU A 8 -7.75 -41.53 21.39
N ALA A 9 -6.84 -41.41 22.35
CA ALA A 9 -6.81 -40.23 23.26
C ALA A 9 -6.18 -38.94 22.66
N GLU A 10 -5.57 -39.02 21.47
CA GLU A 10 -4.91 -37.87 20.82
C GLU A 10 -5.78 -37.14 19.77
N ARG A 11 -7.03 -37.55 19.62
CA ARG A 11 -7.98 -36.91 18.70
C ARG A 11 -9.10 -36.12 19.37
N GLU A 12 -8.99 -35.80 20.63
CA GLU A 12 -9.88 -34.80 21.23
C GLU A 12 -9.48 -33.42 20.66
N PRO A 13 -10.42 -32.72 19.95
CA PRO A 13 -10.14 -31.38 19.54
C PRO A 13 -9.89 -30.52 20.76
N LEU A 14 -8.79 -29.76 20.76
CA LEU A 14 -8.40 -28.79 21.80
C LEU A 14 -9.44 -27.68 22.06
N LEU A 15 -10.62 -27.82 21.52
CA LEU A 15 -11.84 -27.06 21.74
C LEU A 15 -12.93 -27.95 22.31
N ALA A 16 -12.68 -28.50 23.50
CA ALA A 16 -13.80 -29.01 24.28
C ALA A 16 -14.76 -27.81 24.54
N PRO A 17 -16.05 -27.92 24.27
CA PRO A 17 -17.01 -26.87 24.52
C PRO A 17 -17.37 -26.84 26.03
N SER A 18 -16.38 -26.50 26.87
CA SER A 18 -16.56 -26.47 28.34
C SER A 18 -17.32 -25.22 28.84
N TYR A 19 -17.88 -24.41 27.96
CA TYR A 19 -18.70 -23.23 28.33
C TYR A 19 -20.04 -23.16 27.60
N ALA A 20 -20.55 -24.24 27.04
CA ALA A 20 -21.96 -24.30 26.71
C ALA A 20 -22.73 -24.60 28.01
N GLU A 21 -23.45 -23.63 28.56
CA GLU A 21 -24.44 -23.92 29.58
C GLU A 21 -25.36 -25.02 29.06
N PRO A 22 -25.71 -26.06 29.90
CA PRO A 22 -26.48 -27.23 29.46
C PRO A 22 -27.87 -26.90 28.90
N ASN A 23 -28.34 -25.67 29.00
CA ASN A 23 -29.67 -25.19 28.59
C ASN A 23 -29.64 -24.12 27.48
N SER A 24 -28.55 -23.87 26.79
CA SER A 24 -28.58 -22.96 25.64
C SER A 24 -29.30 -23.65 24.46
N PRO A 25 -30.33 -23.03 23.85
CA PRO A 25 -31.00 -23.60 22.67
C PRO A 25 -30.00 -23.82 21.55
N PRO A 26 -30.16 -24.89 20.73
CA PRO A 26 -29.23 -25.19 19.64
C PRO A 26 -29.15 -23.97 18.71
N VAL A 27 -27.96 -23.39 18.57
CA VAL A 27 -27.73 -22.26 17.65
C VAL A 27 -27.86 -22.77 16.22
N ASN A 28 -29.03 -22.53 15.61
CA ASN A 28 -29.21 -22.82 14.18
C ASN A 28 -28.25 -21.97 13.35
N SER A 29 -27.31 -22.60 12.66
CA SER A 29 -26.38 -21.94 11.74
C SER A 29 -26.85 -22.13 10.30
N ARG A 30 -26.87 -21.03 9.52
CA ARG A 30 -27.21 -21.07 8.10
C ARG A 30 -26.30 -20.16 7.28
N VAL A 31 -25.88 -20.63 6.13
CA VAL A 31 -25.03 -19.92 5.19
C VAL A 31 -25.86 -19.40 4.02
N TYR A 32 -25.73 -18.10 3.72
CA TYR A 32 -26.52 -17.43 2.68
C TYR A 32 -25.67 -17.12 1.44
N GLY A 33 -26.22 -17.27 0.24
CA GLY A 33 -25.55 -16.92 -1.02
C GLY A 33 -25.18 -15.44 -1.14
N ARG A 34 -25.94 -14.55 -0.45
CA ARG A 34 -25.64 -13.10 -0.40
C ARG A 34 -24.26 -12.75 0.15
N ARG A 35 -23.59 -13.65 0.87
CA ARG A 35 -22.23 -13.45 1.40
C ARG A 35 -21.22 -13.08 0.31
N TRP A 36 -21.36 -13.69 -0.88
CA TRP A 36 -20.46 -13.41 -2.00
C TRP A 36 -20.64 -11.99 -2.56
N LEU A 37 -21.91 -11.52 -2.63
CA LEU A 37 -22.19 -10.13 -3.01
C LEU A 37 -21.57 -9.13 -2.01
N VAL A 38 -21.72 -9.42 -0.70
CA VAL A 38 -21.15 -8.61 0.38
C VAL A 38 -19.63 -8.56 0.27
N LEU A 39 -18.98 -9.71 0.05
CA LEU A 39 -17.54 -9.82 -0.15
C LEU A 39 -17.10 -9.06 -1.40
N THR A 40 -17.80 -9.21 -2.52
CA THR A 40 -17.47 -8.52 -3.78
C THR A 40 -17.57 -7.00 -3.64
N LEU A 41 -18.64 -6.47 -3.06
CA LEU A 41 -18.79 -5.03 -2.85
C LEU A 41 -17.71 -4.48 -1.92
N PHE A 42 -17.39 -5.19 -0.84
CA PHE A 42 -16.30 -4.81 0.05
C PHE A 42 -14.94 -4.83 -0.66
N SER A 43 -14.66 -5.89 -1.41
CA SER A 43 -13.40 -6.05 -2.14
C SER A 43 -13.21 -4.99 -3.23
N LEU A 44 -14.28 -4.64 -3.96
CA LEU A 44 -14.23 -3.59 -4.98
C LEU A 44 -14.01 -2.20 -4.36
N LEU A 45 -14.59 -1.92 -3.18
CA LEU A 45 -14.26 -0.69 -2.44
C LEU A 45 -12.79 -0.68 -2.01
N GLY A 46 -12.27 -1.81 -1.55
CA GLY A 46 -10.85 -1.96 -1.22
C GLY A 46 -9.95 -1.70 -2.44
N LEU A 47 -10.30 -2.25 -3.60
CA LEU A 47 -9.60 -2.03 -4.86
C LEU A 47 -9.57 -0.54 -5.22
N MET A 48 -10.71 0.14 -5.16
CA MET A 48 -10.78 1.57 -5.46
C MET A 48 -10.00 2.41 -4.44
N GLN A 49 -10.07 2.07 -3.15
CA GLN A 49 -9.32 2.77 -2.10
C GLN A 49 -7.80 2.66 -2.32
N GLY A 50 -7.29 1.47 -2.63
CA GLY A 50 -5.88 1.24 -2.93
C GLY A 50 -5.42 1.93 -4.22
N MET A 51 -6.26 1.94 -5.25
CA MET A 51 -5.99 2.63 -6.51
C MET A 51 -5.88 4.15 -6.32
N VAL A 52 -6.83 4.75 -5.64
CA VAL A 52 -6.85 6.18 -5.32
C VAL A 52 -5.65 6.59 -4.47
N TRP A 53 -5.28 5.76 -3.49
CA TRP A 53 -4.15 6.07 -2.61
C TRP A 53 -2.83 6.13 -3.36
N ASN A 54 -2.57 5.16 -4.24
CA ASN A 54 -1.29 5.03 -4.94
C ASN A 54 -1.22 5.76 -6.29
N PHE A 55 -2.28 6.44 -6.72
CA PHE A 55 -2.37 7.03 -8.08
C PHE A 55 -1.26 8.05 -8.37
N TRP A 56 -0.95 8.94 -7.42
CA TRP A 56 -0.03 10.05 -7.65
C TRP A 56 1.46 9.66 -7.72
N GLY A 57 1.86 8.61 -6.99
CA GLY A 57 3.25 8.15 -6.95
C GLY A 57 3.79 7.75 -8.33
N PRO A 58 3.13 6.84 -9.05
CA PRO A 58 3.57 6.37 -10.36
C PRO A 58 3.58 7.43 -11.48
N ILE A 59 2.83 8.51 -11.34
CA ILE A 59 2.75 9.61 -12.34
C ILE A 59 3.39 10.91 -11.84
N GLN A 60 4.31 10.82 -10.88
CA GLN A 60 4.90 11.99 -10.23
C GLN A 60 5.47 13.01 -11.22
N ASN A 61 6.24 12.57 -12.22
CA ASN A 61 6.86 13.45 -13.19
C ASN A 61 5.81 14.19 -14.05
N SER A 62 4.73 13.50 -14.44
CA SER A 62 3.61 14.07 -15.18
C SER A 62 2.79 15.04 -14.33
N ALA A 63 2.55 14.70 -13.06
CA ALA A 63 1.84 15.57 -12.12
C ALA A 63 2.65 16.83 -11.78
N ALA A 64 3.96 16.71 -11.62
CA ALA A 64 4.86 17.85 -11.43
C ALA A 64 4.80 18.81 -12.62
N HIS A 65 4.80 18.28 -13.83
CA HIS A 65 4.78 19.07 -15.06
C HIS A 65 3.44 19.76 -15.28
N ALA A 66 2.31 19.04 -15.15
CA ALA A 66 0.98 19.55 -15.46
C ALA A 66 0.36 20.43 -14.36
N TYR A 67 0.63 20.14 -13.09
CA TYR A 67 0.04 20.83 -11.94
C TYR A 67 1.05 21.64 -11.13
N GLY A 68 2.32 21.65 -11.49
CA GLY A 68 3.37 22.34 -10.74
C GLY A 68 3.61 21.73 -9.36
N PHE A 69 3.31 20.43 -9.17
CA PHE A 69 3.53 19.76 -7.90
C PHE A 69 5.02 19.54 -7.67
N THR A 70 5.47 19.87 -6.46
CA THR A 70 6.82 19.55 -6.00
C THR A 70 6.91 18.06 -5.61
N LYS A 71 8.12 17.54 -5.48
CA LYS A 71 8.34 16.19 -4.94
C LYS A 71 7.76 16.04 -3.54
N SER A 72 7.84 17.11 -2.74
CA SER A 72 7.23 17.16 -1.41
C SER A 72 5.71 17.08 -1.46
N ASP A 73 5.06 17.75 -2.42
CA ASP A 73 3.59 17.66 -2.58
C ASP A 73 3.17 16.22 -2.86
N ILE A 74 3.87 15.51 -3.75
CA ILE A 74 3.58 14.11 -4.07
C ILE A 74 3.77 13.21 -2.84
N ALA A 75 4.86 13.39 -2.11
CA ALA A 75 5.11 12.62 -0.89
C ALA A 75 4.03 12.88 0.17
N VAL A 76 3.56 14.12 0.31
CA VAL A 76 2.46 14.48 1.20
C VAL A 76 1.13 13.89 0.72
N LEU A 77 0.89 13.79 -0.60
CA LEU A 77 -0.31 13.13 -1.13
C LEU A 77 -0.37 11.65 -0.71
N VAL A 78 0.76 10.94 -0.75
CA VAL A 78 0.85 9.56 -0.25
C VAL A 78 0.74 9.52 1.28
N LEU A 79 1.31 10.50 1.99
CA LEU A 79 1.27 10.61 3.45
C LEU A 79 -0.15 10.75 4.01
N TRP A 80 -1.10 11.32 3.26
CA TRP A 80 -2.49 11.45 3.71
C TRP A 80 -3.17 10.10 3.99
N GLY A 81 -2.73 8.99 3.37
CA GLY A 81 -3.20 7.64 3.72
C GLY A 81 -2.90 7.29 5.19
N PRO A 82 -1.62 7.22 5.61
CA PRO A 82 -1.24 7.03 7.01
C PRO A 82 -1.84 8.04 7.98
N VAL A 83 -1.88 9.32 7.63
CA VAL A 83 -2.49 10.38 8.46
C VAL A 83 -4.00 10.13 8.64
N GLY A 84 -4.72 9.77 7.58
CA GLY A 84 -6.13 9.42 7.64
C GLY A 84 -6.43 8.19 8.50
N TYR A 85 -5.40 7.38 8.80
CA TYR A 85 -5.55 6.21 9.67
C TYR A 85 -5.55 6.54 11.17
N PHE A 86 -5.14 7.73 11.59
CA PHE A 86 -5.08 8.10 13.01
C PHE A 86 -6.40 7.88 13.79
N PRO A 87 -7.59 8.20 13.26
CA PRO A 87 -8.84 7.95 13.97
C PRO A 87 -9.30 6.49 13.95
N TRP A 88 -8.41 5.51 13.72
CA TRP A 88 -8.73 4.08 13.62
C TRP A 88 -9.53 3.55 14.82
N LEU A 89 -9.28 4.05 16.04
CA LEU A 89 -10.03 3.69 17.24
C LEU A 89 -11.52 3.99 17.09
N LEU A 90 -11.86 5.14 16.51
CA LEU A 90 -13.24 5.53 16.26
C LEU A 90 -13.93 4.59 15.26
N PHE A 91 -13.23 4.23 14.18
CA PHE A 91 -13.75 3.33 13.15
C PHE A 91 -13.93 1.90 13.69
N MET A 92 -12.98 1.41 14.49
CA MET A 92 -13.11 0.09 15.15
C MET A 92 -14.25 0.09 16.17
N TRP A 93 -14.41 1.15 16.95
CA TRP A 93 -15.55 1.33 17.84
C TRP A 93 -16.88 1.37 17.07
N LEU A 94 -16.94 2.12 15.97
CA LEU A 94 -18.12 2.21 15.12
C LEU A 94 -18.49 0.83 14.55
N MET A 95 -17.50 0.08 14.09
CA MET A 95 -17.68 -1.27 13.57
C MET A 95 -18.17 -2.25 14.64
N ASP A 96 -17.66 -2.15 15.86
CA ASP A 96 -18.11 -2.97 17.00
C ASP A 96 -19.53 -2.66 17.43
N LYS A 97 -19.89 -1.37 17.56
CA LYS A 97 -21.19 -0.93 18.10
C LYS A 97 -22.31 -0.85 17.06
N LYS A 98 -22.04 -0.33 15.88
CA LYS A 98 -23.03 -0.10 14.81
C LYS A 98 -22.97 -1.15 13.69
N GLY A 99 -21.92 -1.97 13.69
CA GLY A 99 -21.71 -3.04 12.72
C GLY A 99 -21.03 -2.59 11.44
N LEU A 100 -20.70 -3.56 10.61
CA LEU A 100 -19.90 -3.39 9.39
C LEU A 100 -20.54 -2.42 8.38
N ARG A 101 -21.87 -2.49 8.18
CA ARG A 101 -22.57 -1.63 7.22
C ARG A 101 -22.38 -0.14 7.50
N ALA A 102 -22.54 0.27 8.76
CA ALA A 102 -22.42 1.68 9.14
C ALA A 102 -21.00 2.21 8.92
N SER A 103 -19.99 1.43 9.32
CA SER A 103 -18.59 1.78 9.13
C SER A 103 -18.21 1.82 7.65
N LEU A 104 -18.68 0.85 6.86
CA LEU A 104 -18.40 0.77 5.43
C LEU A 104 -19.06 1.91 4.64
N LEU A 105 -20.32 2.25 4.97
CA LEU A 105 -21.03 3.38 4.35
C LEU A 105 -20.33 4.71 4.64
N LEU A 106 -19.87 4.92 5.87
CA LEU A 106 -19.10 6.11 6.23
C LEU A 106 -17.79 6.18 5.43
N SER A 107 -17.08 5.07 5.33
CA SER A 107 -15.84 5.00 4.54
C SER A 107 -16.09 5.23 3.05
N ALA A 108 -17.11 4.60 2.49
CA ALA A 108 -17.49 4.81 1.08
C ALA A 108 -17.96 6.24 0.81
N PHE A 109 -18.62 6.89 1.76
CA PHE A 109 -18.98 8.31 1.67
C PHE A 109 -17.73 9.21 1.65
N PHE A 110 -16.74 8.95 2.50
CA PHE A 110 -15.48 9.70 2.48
C PHE A 110 -14.72 9.50 1.15
N MET A 111 -14.71 8.28 0.61
CA MET A 111 -14.13 8.02 -0.71
C MET A 111 -14.86 8.79 -1.81
N LEU A 112 -16.19 8.79 -1.80
CA LEU A 112 -17.00 9.51 -2.79
C LEU A 112 -16.76 11.02 -2.72
N LEU A 113 -16.85 11.61 -1.52
CA LEU A 113 -16.60 13.02 -1.31
C LEU A 113 -15.16 13.40 -1.68
N GLY A 114 -14.19 12.59 -1.28
CA GLY A 114 -12.78 12.80 -1.61
C GLY A 114 -12.53 12.75 -3.12
N SER A 115 -13.10 11.78 -3.83
CA SER A 115 -12.99 11.71 -5.29
C SER A 115 -13.70 12.86 -5.99
N ALA A 116 -14.86 13.31 -5.50
CA ALA A 116 -15.55 14.48 -6.02
C ALA A 116 -14.69 15.75 -5.89
N LEU A 117 -14.09 16.01 -4.72
CA LEU A 117 -13.21 17.16 -4.50
C LEU A 117 -12.00 17.18 -5.43
N ARG A 118 -11.37 16.01 -5.65
CA ARG A 118 -10.20 15.90 -6.55
C ARG A 118 -10.56 16.10 -8.03
N SER A 119 -11.80 15.79 -8.40
CA SER A 119 -12.26 15.83 -9.78
C SER A 119 -12.76 17.19 -10.23
N ILE A 120 -12.83 18.20 -9.35
CA ILE A 120 -13.31 19.55 -9.72
C ILE A 120 -12.29 20.21 -10.65
N PRO A 121 -12.68 20.57 -11.88
CA PRO A 121 -11.78 21.22 -12.83
C PRO A 121 -11.66 22.72 -12.49
N LEU A 122 -10.61 23.08 -11.74
CA LEU A 122 -10.33 24.46 -11.36
C LEU A 122 -9.14 25.00 -12.13
N THR A 123 -9.22 26.26 -12.50
CA THR A 123 -8.12 27.03 -13.08
C THR A 123 -7.22 27.62 -12.01
N ASP A 124 -7.75 27.91 -10.82
CA ASP A 124 -7.02 28.41 -9.68
C ASP A 124 -6.12 27.33 -9.09
N GLU A 125 -4.79 27.48 -9.26
CA GLU A 125 -3.80 26.48 -8.85
C GLU A 125 -3.75 26.23 -7.34
N PRO A 126 -3.73 27.26 -6.45
CA PRO A 126 -3.72 27.03 -5.02
C PRO A 126 -4.94 26.27 -4.52
N LEU A 127 -6.14 26.66 -4.96
CA LEU A 127 -7.39 26.04 -4.56
C LEU A 127 -7.47 24.57 -5.06
N ARG A 128 -7.08 24.33 -6.31
CA ARG A 128 -7.01 22.98 -6.89
C ARG A 128 -6.08 22.08 -6.08
N ARG A 129 -4.88 22.55 -5.70
CA ARG A 129 -3.92 21.83 -4.87
C ARG A 129 -4.54 21.44 -3.53
N TRP A 130 -5.17 22.37 -2.83
CA TRP A 130 -5.83 22.10 -1.55
C TRP A 130 -6.98 21.11 -1.66
N LEU A 131 -7.77 21.17 -2.74
CA LEU A 131 -8.86 20.21 -2.97
C LEU A 131 -8.34 18.80 -3.26
N ILE A 132 -7.25 18.66 -4.00
CA ILE A 132 -6.60 17.37 -4.25
C ILE A 132 -6.06 16.79 -2.93
N HIS A 133 -5.36 17.57 -2.12
CA HIS A 133 -4.88 17.15 -0.81
C HIS A 133 -6.04 16.79 0.14
N GLY A 134 -7.08 17.60 0.22
CA GLY A 134 -8.27 17.34 1.03
C GLY A 134 -8.99 16.07 0.60
N GLY A 135 -9.14 15.84 -0.71
CA GLY A 135 -9.74 14.63 -1.26
C GLY A 135 -8.90 13.39 -0.96
N GLN A 136 -7.58 13.50 -1.02
CA GLN A 136 -6.66 12.40 -0.68
C GLN A 136 -6.71 12.05 0.81
N PHE A 137 -6.82 13.07 1.68
CA PHE A 137 -7.02 12.87 3.12
C PHE A 137 -8.34 12.14 3.42
N LEU A 138 -9.44 12.53 2.76
CA LEU A 138 -10.74 11.84 2.92
C LEU A 138 -10.67 10.38 2.46
N ASN A 139 -9.94 10.07 1.39
CA ASN A 139 -9.68 8.68 1.00
C ASN A 139 -8.85 7.94 2.08
N GLY A 140 -7.89 8.62 2.71
CA GLY A 140 -7.14 8.09 3.85
C GLY A 140 -8.03 7.74 5.04
N LEU A 141 -9.04 8.56 5.35
CA LEU A 141 -10.02 8.30 6.41
C LEU A 141 -10.88 7.05 6.17
N ALA A 142 -11.02 6.60 4.93
CA ALA A 142 -11.67 5.32 4.61
C ALA A 142 -10.80 4.10 4.96
N GLY A 143 -9.48 4.29 5.05
CA GLY A 143 -8.50 3.24 5.29
C GLY A 143 -8.76 2.33 6.49
N PRO A 144 -9.02 2.86 7.69
CA PRO A 144 -9.24 2.07 8.90
C PRO A 144 -10.30 0.97 8.75
N THR A 145 -11.45 1.27 8.15
CA THR A 145 -12.48 0.27 7.89
C THR A 145 -12.05 -0.71 6.80
N ILE A 146 -11.60 -0.20 5.66
CA ILE A 146 -11.31 -1.02 4.47
C ILE A 146 -10.19 -2.03 4.74
N MET A 147 -9.11 -1.58 5.38
CA MET A 147 -7.93 -2.43 5.61
C MET A 147 -8.09 -3.40 6.79
N SER A 148 -8.98 -3.12 7.75
CA SER A 148 -9.11 -3.91 8.99
C SER A 148 -10.37 -4.76 9.06
N ALA A 149 -11.41 -4.48 8.25
CA ALA A 149 -12.70 -5.15 8.38
C ALA A 149 -12.80 -6.48 7.62
N GLY A 150 -11.81 -6.87 6.82
CA GLY A 150 -11.81 -8.14 6.09
C GLY A 150 -12.06 -9.36 6.97
N PRO A 151 -11.27 -9.58 8.05
CA PRO A 151 -11.50 -10.66 9.01
C PRO A 151 -12.85 -10.57 9.72
N PHE A 152 -13.30 -9.37 10.07
CA PHE A 152 -14.62 -9.15 10.68
C PHE A 152 -15.76 -9.52 9.71
N LEU A 153 -15.64 -9.17 8.44
CA LEU A 153 -16.60 -9.57 7.40
C LEU A 153 -16.63 -11.10 7.26
N SER A 154 -15.47 -11.74 7.19
CA SER A 154 -15.37 -13.18 7.00
C SER A 154 -15.98 -13.95 8.17
N THR A 155 -15.73 -13.55 9.41
CA THR A 155 -16.31 -14.18 10.61
C THR A 155 -17.81 -13.96 10.72
N THR A 156 -18.32 -12.84 10.21
CA THR A 156 -19.75 -12.50 10.27
C THR A 156 -20.58 -13.21 9.20
N TRP A 157 -20.02 -13.44 8.00
CA TRP A 157 -20.77 -13.92 6.84
C TRP A 157 -20.40 -15.33 6.37
N PHE A 158 -19.21 -15.82 6.70
CA PHE A 158 -18.69 -17.08 6.17
C PHE A 158 -18.57 -18.16 7.24
N ALA A 159 -18.78 -19.40 6.82
CA ALA A 159 -18.52 -20.56 7.65
C ALA A 159 -17.02 -20.73 7.92
N PRO A 160 -16.58 -21.40 9.00
CA PRO A 160 -15.19 -21.52 9.41
C PRO A 160 -14.24 -22.02 8.32
N ASP A 161 -14.70 -22.95 7.47
CA ASP A 161 -13.99 -23.54 6.35
C ASP A 161 -13.68 -22.57 5.20
N GLN A 162 -14.39 -21.45 5.13
CA GLN A 162 -14.28 -20.46 4.04
C GLN A 162 -13.78 -19.08 4.50
N ARG A 163 -13.53 -18.89 5.79
CA ARG A 163 -13.13 -17.59 6.37
C ARG A 163 -11.76 -17.13 5.85
N ALA A 164 -10.78 -18.02 5.84
CA ALA A 164 -9.45 -17.71 5.34
C ALA A 164 -9.50 -17.23 3.88
N THR A 165 -10.27 -17.92 3.04
CA THR A 165 -10.48 -17.54 1.63
C THR A 165 -11.15 -16.17 1.52
N ALA A 166 -12.21 -15.90 2.28
CA ALA A 166 -12.92 -14.62 2.25
C ALA A 166 -12.03 -13.45 2.71
N THR A 167 -11.25 -13.65 3.77
CA THR A 167 -10.28 -12.66 4.26
C THR A 167 -9.18 -12.41 3.24
N ALA A 168 -8.64 -13.47 2.62
CA ALA A 168 -7.63 -13.36 1.57
C ALA A 168 -8.15 -12.57 0.37
N VAL A 169 -9.36 -12.88 -0.12
CA VAL A 169 -9.97 -12.14 -1.25
C VAL A 169 -10.15 -10.67 -0.89
N ALA A 170 -10.70 -10.35 0.28
CA ALA A 170 -10.88 -8.97 0.72
C ALA A 170 -9.57 -8.18 0.75
N SER A 171 -8.51 -8.78 1.31
CA SER A 171 -7.19 -8.15 1.41
C SER A 171 -6.49 -8.03 0.05
N LEU A 172 -6.55 -9.08 -0.79
CA LEU A 172 -5.90 -9.10 -2.10
C LEU A 172 -6.45 -8.04 -3.04
N PHE A 173 -7.75 -7.77 -3.01
CA PHE A 173 -8.33 -6.73 -3.87
C PHE A 173 -7.82 -5.32 -3.52
N SER A 174 -7.55 -5.01 -2.26
CA SER A 174 -6.92 -3.75 -1.87
C SER A 174 -5.50 -3.62 -2.42
N TYR A 175 -4.71 -4.69 -2.34
CA TYR A 175 -3.37 -4.71 -2.95
C TYR A 175 -3.42 -4.66 -4.47
N LEU A 176 -4.39 -5.34 -5.11
CA LEU A 176 -4.60 -5.27 -6.56
C LEU A 176 -4.98 -3.86 -7.02
N GLY A 177 -5.72 -3.10 -6.19
CA GLY A 177 -5.99 -1.69 -6.44
C GLY A 177 -4.71 -0.86 -6.49
N GLY A 178 -3.83 -1.04 -5.50
CA GLY A 178 -2.49 -0.44 -5.50
C GLY A 178 -1.66 -0.85 -6.72
N ALA A 179 -1.66 -2.14 -7.07
CA ALA A 179 -0.98 -2.63 -8.27
C ALA A 179 -1.55 -2.01 -9.56
N ALA A 180 -2.88 -1.90 -9.67
CA ALA A 180 -3.53 -1.30 -10.83
C ALA A 180 -3.11 0.16 -11.04
N SER A 181 -2.93 0.94 -9.98
CA SER A 181 -2.48 2.33 -10.09
C SER A 181 -1.09 2.46 -10.71
N PHE A 182 -0.19 1.50 -10.46
CA PHE A 182 1.16 1.47 -11.05
C PHE A 182 1.16 1.25 -12.57
N VAL A 183 0.11 0.66 -13.10
CA VAL A 183 -0.03 0.40 -14.54
C VAL A 183 -0.95 1.43 -15.20
N VAL A 184 -2.13 1.69 -14.60
CA VAL A 184 -3.13 2.60 -15.17
C VAL A 184 -2.59 4.03 -15.27
N GLY A 185 -1.94 4.53 -14.21
CA GLY A 185 -1.34 5.87 -14.20
C GLY A 185 -0.38 6.09 -15.37
N PRO A 186 0.77 5.38 -15.42
CA PRO A 186 1.76 5.56 -16.47
C PRO A 186 1.32 5.22 -17.90
N LEU A 187 0.35 4.32 -18.07
CA LEU A 187 -0.17 3.98 -19.42
C LEU A 187 -1.16 5.01 -19.95
N VAL A 188 -1.97 5.62 -19.07
CA VAL A 188 -2.98 6.61 -19.47
C VAL A 188 -2.39 8.01 -19.56
N VAL A 189 -1.48 8.34 -18.64
CA VAL A 189 -0.86 9.66 -18.50
C VAL A 189 0.53 9.66 -19.13
N PRO A 190 0.77 10.36 -20.25
CA PRO A 190 2.06 10.38 -20.92
C PRO A 190 3.12 11.05 -20.04
N ALA A 191 4.36 10.55 -20.11
CA ALA A 191 5.48 11.16 -19.42
C ALA A 191 5.94 12.44 -20.14
N PRO A 192 6.32 13.51 -19.44
CA PRO A 192 6.76 14.77 -20.04
C PRO A 192 8.08 14.64 -20.83
N ASN A 193 8.84 13.58 -20.59
CA ASN A 193 10.11 13.29 -21.26
C ASN A 193 9.99 12.27 -22.41
N ASP A 194 8.76 11.89 -22.77
CA ASP A 194 8.54 10.98 -23.88
C ASP A 194 8.93 11.66 -25.21
N THR A 195 9.96 11.10 -25.86
CA THR A 195 10.50 11.64 -27.12
C THR A 195 9.48 11.62 -28.26
N GLN A 196 8.55 10.67 -28.26
CA GLN A 196 7.45 10.61 -29.24
C GLN A 196 6.44 11.74 -29.04
N ALA A 197 6.09 12.05 -27.80
CA ALA A 197 5.16 13.13 -27.47
C ALA A 197 5.78 14.52 -27.78
N ARG A 198 7.07 14.70 -27.51
CA ARG A 198 7.80 15.96 -27.80
C ARG A 198 8.02 16.23 -29.28
N THR A 199 8.10 15.22 -30.12
CA THR A 199 8.30 15.38 -31.56
C THR A 199 7.01 15.78 -32.29
N THR A 200 5.86 15.44 -31.70
CA THR A 200 4.55 15.65 -32.32
C THR A 200 3.76 16.83 -31.74
N MET A 201 4.10 17.31 -30.54
CA MET A 201 3.33 18.33 -29.82
C MET A 201 4.20 19.50 -29.35
N THR A 202 3.66 20.72 -29.41
CA THR A 202 4.23 21.89 -28.71
C THR A 202 4.09 21.68 -27.19
N ALA A 203 4.99 22.25 -26.39
CA ALA A 203 5.00 22.07 -24.92
C ALA A 203 3.64 22.37 -24.26
N ALA A 204 2.95 23.43 -24.69
CA ALA A 204 1.62 23.78 -24.18
C ALA A 204 0.52 22.75 -24.51
N ILE A 205 0.61 22.10 -25.69
CA ILE A 205 -0.33 21.04 -26.08
C ILE A 205 -0.06 19.79 -25.26
N LEU A 206 1.20 19.47 -24.98
CA LEU A 206 1.59 18.34 -24.14
C LEU A 206 1.09 18.53 -22.70
N ASP A 207 1.25 19.73 -22.14
CA ASP A 207 0.75 20.05 -20.78
C ASP A 207 -0.76 19.87 -20.66
N ASN A 208 -1.50 20.41 -21.63
CA ASN A 208 -2.96 20.25 -21.66
C ASN A 208 -3.36 18.77 -21.82
N SER A 209 -2.65 18.02 -22.67
CA SER A 209 -2.91 16.59 -22.86
C SER A 209 -2.65 15.79 -21.59
N ILE A 210 -1.57 16.07 -20.85
CA ILE A 210 -1.27 15.42 -19.56
C ILE A 210 -2.36 15.73 -18.55
N ARG A 211 -2.76 17.01 -18.46
CA ARG A 211 -3.82 17.47 -17.55
C ARG A 211 -5.17 16.81 -17.85
N ASP A 212 -5.55 16.74 -19.10
CA ASP A 212 -6.80 16.12 -19.55
C ASP A 212 -6.80 14.60 -19.24
N ARG A 213 -5.68 13.92 -19.42
CA ARG A 213 -5.54 12.49 -19.09
C ARG A 213 -5.62 12.23 -17.60
N ILE A 214 -4.97 13.05 -16.77
CA ILE A 214 -5.12 12.95 -15.31
C ILE A 214 -6.58 13.18 -14.92
N GLN A 215 -7.22 14.21 -15.48
CA GLN A 215 -8.62 14.52 -15.19
C GLN A 215 -9.56 13.38 -15.61
N LEU A 216 -9.29 12.72 -16.72
CA LEU A 216 -10.05 11.55 -17.17
C LEU A 216 -9.98 10.39 -16.15
N VAL A 217 -8.79 10.13 -15.59
CA VAL A 217 -8.65 9.10 -14.55
C VAL A 217 -9.41 9.49 -13.30
N LEU A 218 -9.33 10.74 -12.86
CA LEU A 218 -10.07 11.23 -11.68
C LEU A 218 -11.60 11.12 -11.88
N TYR A 219 -12.12 11.40 -13.07
CA TYR A 219 -13.54 11.22 -13.37
C TYR A 219 -13.96 9.74 -13.41
N THR A 220 -13.11 8.86 -13.93
CA THR A 220 -13.37 7.41 -13.91
C THR A 220 -13.37 6.84 -12.50
N GLU A 221 -12.45 7.27 -11.65
CA GLU A 221 -12.43 6.92 -10.22
C GLU A 221 -13.70 7.41 -9.52
N LEU A 222 -14.10 8.67 -9.74
CA LEU A 222 -15.32 9.22 -9.17
C LEU A 222 -16.57 8.43 -9.60
N ALA A 223 -16.70 8.13 -10.89
CA ALA A 223 -17.83 7.37 -11.40
C ALA A 223 -17.90 5.95 -10.81
N ALA A 224 -16.75 5.25 -10.75
CA ALA A 224 -16.68 3.91 -10.17
C ALA A 224 -17.04 3.92 -8.67
N ILE A 225 -16.50 4.88 -7.91
CA ILE A 225 -16.78 5.00 -6.47
C ILE A 225 -18.25 5.39 -6.24
N ALA A 226 -18.84 6.25 -7.06
CA ALA A 226 -20.26 6.63 -6.96
C ALA A 226 -21.17 5.42 -7.18
N VAL A 227 -20.88 4.59 -8.18
CA VAL A 227 -21.63 3.35 -8.44
C VAL A 227 -21.48 2.38 -7.28
N LEU A 228 -20.27 2.20 -6.75
CA LEU A 228 -20.03 1.33 -5.60
C LEU A 228 -20.71 1.85 -4.32
N PHE A 229 -20.66 3.15 -4.07
CA PHE A 229 -21.38 3.77 -2.94
C PHE A 229 -22.88 3.52 -3.02
N ALA A 230 -23.48 3.74 -4.19
CA ALA A 230 -24.91 3.47 -4.42
C ALA A 230 -25.22 1.97 -4.24
N ALA A 231 -24.36 1.07 -4.74
CA ALA A 231 -24.54 -0.36 -4.58
C ALA A 231 -24.45 -0.78 -3.09
N VAL A 232 -23.51 -0.24 -2.32
CA VAL A 232 -23.38 -0.51 -0.89
C VAL A 232 -24.57 0.05 -0.11
N LEU A 233 -25.02 1.25 -0.46
CA LEU A 233 -26.20 1.89 0.18
C LEU A 233 -27.46 1.04 0.01
N LEU A 234 -27.68 0.49 -1.19
CA LEU A 234 -28.90 -0.24 -1.57
C LEU A 234 -28.84 -1.72 -1.16
N TYR A 235 -27.69 -2.38 -1.35
CA TYR A 235 -27.61 -3.85 -1.31
C TYR A 235 -26.77 -4.44 -0.17
N PHE A 236 -26.01 -3.63 0.59
CA PHE A 236 -25.16 -4.16 1.64
C PHE A 236 -25.92 -4.35 2.95
N PRO A 237 -26.20 -5.61 3.39
CA PRO A 237 -26.93 -5.88 4.63
C PRO A 237 -26.00 -5.77 5.84
N SER A 238 -26.56 -5.40 7.01
CA SER A 238 -25.79 -5.22 8.25
C SER A 238 -25.24 -6.52 8.82
N ARG A 239 -26.08 -7.57 8.83
CA ARG A 239 -25.77 -8.90 9.39
C ARG A 239 -26.59 -9.96 8.64
N PRO A 240 -26.14 -11.22 8.61
CA PRO A 240 -26.99 -12.31 8.16
C PRO A 240 -28.14 -12.53 9.15
N PRO A 241 -29.31 -13.01 8.68
CA PRO A 241 -30.47 -13.30 9.57
C PRO A 241 -30.15 -14.34 10.66
N MET A 242 -29.30 -15.33 10.32
CA MET A 242 -28.77 -16.31 11.28
C MET A 242 -27.24 -16.36 11.17
N PRO A 243 -26.53 -16.52 12.30
CA PRO A 243 -25.08 -16.60 12.30
C PRO A 243 -24.57 -17.83 11.52
N PRO A 244 -23.45 -17.73 10.80
CA PRO A 244 -22.92 -18.85 10.01
C PRO A 244 -22.24 -19.94 10.86
N SER A 245 -21.96 -19.66 12.15
CA SER A 245 -21.40 -20.62 13.09
C SER A 245 -21.66 -20.23 14.55
N VAL A 246 -21.52 -21.19 15.46
CA VAL A 246 -21.63 -20.96 16.92
C VAL A 246 -20.56 -19.97 17.40
N ALA A 247 -19.34 -20.05 16.87
CA ALA A 247 -18.27 -19.11 17.19
C ALA A 247 -18.59 -17.67 16.77
N ALA A 248 -19.38 -17.45 15.72
CA ALA A 248 -19.87 -16.13 15.32
C ALA A 248 -20.94 -15.57 16.26
N ALA A 249 -21.65 -16.44 16.97
CA ALA A 249 -22.67 -16.10 17.95
C ALA A 249 -22.09 -15.94 19.36
N SER A 250 -20.88 -16.44 19.66
CA SER A 250 -20.27 -16.39 20.99
C SER A 250 -20.01 -14.95 21.43
N GLN A 251 -20.09 -14.71 22.74
CA GLN A 251 -19.76 -13.40 23.33
C GLN A 251 -18.27 -13.13 23.15
N ARG A 252 -17.96 -12.01 22.50
CA ARG A 252 -16.60 -11.51 22.34
C ARG A 252 -16.25 -10.56 23.48
N LEU A 253 -14.95 -10.43 23.76
CA LEU A 253 -14.47 -9.46 24.74
C LEU A 253 -14.93 -8.05 24.36
N SER A 254 -15.22 -7.22 25.38
CA SER A 254 -15.58 -5.82 25.14
C SER A 254 -14.45 -5.07 24.44
N TYR A 255 -14.79 -4.10 23.60
CA TYR A 255 -13.85 -3.29 22.84
C TYR A 255 -12.68 -2.75 23.68
N ARG A 256 -12.99 -2.11 24.82
CA ARG A 256 -11.97 -1.54 25.71
C ARG A 256 -11.06 -2.60 26.33
N SER A 257 -11.62 -3.71 26.79
CA SER A 257 -10.85 -4.82 27.36
C SER A 257 -9.92 -5.46 26.32
N SER A 258 -10.39 -5.58 25.08
CA SER A 258 -9.62 -6.10 23.97
C SER A 258 -8.38 -5.26 23.68
N ILE A 259 -8.54 -3.93 23.60
CA ILE A 259 -7.41 -3.03 23.35
C ILE A 259 -6.40 -3.06 24.51
N CYS A 260 -6.89 -2.98 25.76
CA CYS A 260 -5.98 -3.06 26.92
C CYS A 260 -5.20 -4.37 26.92
N ARG A 261 -5.84 -5.50 26.60
CA ARG A 261 -5.21 -6.82 26.54
C ARG A 261 -4.15 -6.90 25.45
N LEU A 262 -4.42 -6.32 24.24
CA LEU A 262 -3.44 -6.26 23.14
C LEU A 262 -2.22 -5.44 23.53
N LEU A 263 -2.43 -4.23 24.05
CA LEU A 263 -1.34 -3.32 24.41
C LEU A 263 -0.52 -3.80 25.62
N SER A 264 -1.11 -4.64 26.48
CA SER A 264 -0.39 -5.25 27.62
C SER A 264 0.36 -6.53 27.26
N ASN A 265 0.13 -7.11 26.07
CA ASN A 265 0.79 -8.35 25.64
C ASN A 265 2.09 -8.05 24.90
N LEU A 266 3.22 -8.12 25.61
CA LEU A 266 4.54 -7.85 25.04
C LEU A 266 4.89 -8.76 23.85
N ARG A 267 4.46 -10.04 23.88
CA ARG A 267 4.70 -10.97 22.76
C ARG A 267 3.98 -10.51 21.50
N PHE A 268 2.72 -10.10 21.65
CA PHE A 268 1.95 -9.52 20.54
C PHE A 268 2.61 -8.26 20.01
N LEU A 269 3.03 -7.33 20.88
CA LEU A 269 3.67 -6.08 20.45
C LEU A 269 4.98 -6.33 19.69
N MET A 270 5.80 -7.28 20.13
CA MET A 270 7.04 -7.65 19.41
C MET A 270 6.74 -8.17 17.99
N ILE A 271 5.75 -9.06 17.86
CA ILE A 271 5.33 -9.59 16.54
C ILE A 271 4.71 -8.47 15.70
N ALA A 272 3.92 -7.57 16.32
CA ALA A 272 3.32 -6.43 15.65
C ALA A 272 4.37 -5.46 15.09
N VAL A 273 5.45 -5.19 15.82
CA VAL A 273 6.57 -4.37 15.33
C VAL A 273 7.32 -5.09 14.21
N ALA A 274 7.56 -6.40 14.33
CA ALA A 274 8.21 -7.20 13.29
C ALA A 274 7.40 -7.24 11.98
N TYR A 275 6.09 -7.10 12.06
CA TYR A 275 5.19 -6.91 10.92
C TYR A 275 5.20 -5.46 10.41
N ALA A 276 5.01 -4.50 11.32
CA ALA A 276 4.75 -3.10 11.00
C ALA A 276 5.94 -2.43 10.28
N VAL A 277 7.18 -2.76 10.71
CA VAL A 277 8.37 -2.13 10.14
C VAL A 277 8.55 -2.49 8.66
N PRO A 278 8.67 -3.77 8.25
CA PRO A 278 8.89 -4.08 6.84
C PRO A 278 7.69 -3.73 5.95
N THR A 279 6.46 -3.94 6.42
CA THR A 279 5.26 -3.62 5.64
C THR A 279 5.04 -2.11 5.50
N GLY A 280 5.27 -1.34 6.56
CA GLY A 280 5.17 0.12 6.53
C GLY A 280 6.25 0.76 5.66
N VAL A 281 7.49 0.28 5.76
CA VAL A 281 8.58 0.74 4.89
C VAL A 281 8.29 0.40 3.43
N MET A 282 7.81 -0.81 3.13
CA MET A 282 7.44 -1.20 1.78
C MET A 282 6.32 -0.36 1.21
N ALA A 283 5.28 -0.07 2.00
CA ALA A 283 4.17 0.78 1.58
C ALA A 283 4.60 2.21 1.27
N GLY A 284 5.42 2.82 2.14
CA GLY A 284 5.97 4.15 1.91
C GLY A 284 6.91 4.21 0.71
N TRP A 285 7.79 3.23 0.58
CA TRP A 285 8.73 3.13 -0.55
C TRP A 285 8.00 2.94 -1.88
N SER A 286 6.98 2.07 -1.94
CA SER A 286 6.20 1.86 -3.15
C SER A 286 5.47 3.14 -3.59
N GLY A 287 4.97 3.94 -2.65
CA GLY A 287 4.30 5.21 -2.94
C GLY A 287 5.22 6.27 -3.56
N VAL A 288 6.54 6.16 -3.38
CA VAL A 288 7.55 7.07 -3.95
C VAL A 288 8.50 6.37 -4.92
N LEU A 289 8.12 5.21 -5.44
CA LEU A 289 8.98 4.34 -6.26
C LEU A 289 9.52 5.05 -7.50
N ASP A 290 8.67 5.77 -8.25
CA ASP A 290 9.08 6.53 -9.43
C ASP A 290 10.14 7.59 -9.07
N MET A 291 9.98 8.27 -7.91
CA MET A 291 10.95 9.24 -7.41
C MET A 291 12.33 8.62 -7.14
N VAL A 292 12.34 7.40 -6.61
CA VAL A 292 13.57 6.67 -6.27
C VAL A 292 14.25 6.14 -7.54
N LEU A 293 13.49 5.71 -8.55
CA LEU A 293 14.01 5.11 -9.78
C LEU A 293 14.35 6.14 -10.87
N THR A 294 13.78 7.34 -10.85
CA THR A 294 14.09 8.42 -11.81
C THR A 294 15.60 8.73 -11.94
N PRO A 295 16.40 8.82 -10.84
CA PRO A 295 17.84 9.04 -10.94
C PRO A 295 18.61 7.88 -11.61
N ALA A 296 18.05 6.67 -11.58
CA ALA A 296 18.59 5.49 -12.25
C ALA A 296 18.22 5.41 -13.75
N LYS A 297 17.57 6.47 -14.29
CA LYS A 297 17.11 6.57 -15.69
C LYS A 297 16.08 5.50 -16.08
N VAL A 298 15.32 4.98 -15.13
CA VAL A 298 14.18 4.10 -15.38
C VAL A 298 13.01 4.95 -15.84
N SER A 299 12.30 4.53 -16.90
CA SER A 299 11.12 5.24 -17.39
C SER A 299 9.95 5.14 -16.39
N GLN A 300 9.03 6.11 -16.45
CA GLN A 300 7.82 6.11 -15.61
C GLN A 300 6.98 4.83 -15.82
N VAL A 301 6.90 4.36 -17.06
CA VAL A 301 6.18 3.12 -17.41
C VAL A 301 6.88 1.89 -16.83
N ASP A 302 8.20 1.83 -16.92
CA ASP A 302 8.97 0.72 -16.37
C ASP A 302 8.90 0.68 -14.83
N ALA A 303 9.01 1.83 -14.16
CA ALA A 303 8.81 1.93 -12.72
C ALA A 303 7.40 1.45 -12.32
N GLY A 304 6.39 1.76 -13.13
CA GLY A 304 5.04 1.24 -12.97
C GLY A 304 4.99 -0.29 -13.05
N TRP A 305 5.61 -0.90 -14.05
CA TRP A 305 5.66 -2.37 -14.17
C TRP A 305 6.40 -3.04 -13.01
N ILE A 306 7.46 -2.42 -12.50
CA ILE A 306 8.16 -2.91 -11.30
C ILE A 306 7.21 -2.96 -10.11
N GLY A 307 6.50 -1.85 -9.83
CA GLY A 307 5.53 -1.77 -8.74
C GLY A 307 4.39 -2.78 -8.88
N PHE A 308 3.87 -2.94 -10.10
CA PHE A 308 2.82 -3.92 -10.42
C PHE A 308 3.27 -5.35 -10.13
N TRP A 309 4.36 -5.80 -10.71
CA TRP A 309 4.84 -7.17 -10.53
C TRP A 309 5.31 -7.46 -9.11
N SER A 310 5.89 -6.46 -8.42
CA SER A 310 6.23 -6.53 -7.00
C SER A 310 5.00 -6.85 -6.14
N THR A 311 3.89 -6.17 -6.40
CA THR A 311 2.66 -6.33 -5.63
C THR A 311 1.89 -7.59 -6.03
N VAL A 312 1.66 -7.82 -7.31
CA VAL A 312 0.95 -9.01 -7.82
C VAL A 312 1.73 -10.29 -7.51
N GLY A 313 3.04 -10.27 -7.72
CA GLY A 313 3.91 -11.38 -7.33
C GLY A 313 3.80 -11.71 -5.85
N GLY A 314 3.79 -10.68 -4.98
CA GLY A 314 3.57 -10.83 -3.55
C GLY A 314 2.22 -11.43 -3.20
N CYS A 315 1.15 -11.05 -3.90
CA CYS A 315 -0.18 -11.64 -3.72
C CYS A 315 -0.21 -13.14 -4.09
N VAL A 316 0.33 -13.49 -5.26
CA VAL A 316 0.37 -14.89 -5.75
C VAL A 316 1.20 -15.77 -4.82
N PHE A 317 2.42 -15.33 -4.49
CA PHE A 317 3.28 -16.03 -3.54
C PHE A 317 2.67 -16.10 -2.14
N GLY A 318 1.97 -15.04 -1.69
CA GLY A 318 1.29 -15.01 -0.41
C GLY A 318 0.22 -16.10 -0.28
N VAL A 319 -0.59 -16.31 -1.32
CA VAL A 319 -1.56 -17.42 -1.36
C VAL A 319 -0.87 -18.77 -1.34
N ALA A 320 0.19 -18.93 -2.13
CA ALA A 320 0.95 -20.19 -2.18
C ALA A 320 1.61 -20.49 -0.82
N MET A 321 2.21 -19.47 -0.17
CA MET A 321 2.85 -19.63 1.13
C MET A 321 1.86 -19.85 2.26
N ALA A 322 0.67 -19.24 2.22
CA ALA A 322 -0.39 -19.53 3.19
C ALA A 322 -0.84 -21.00 3.09
N ARG A 323 -1.04 -21.52 1.88
CA ARG A 323 -1.36 -22.94 1.67
C ARG A 323 -0.24 -23.86 2.13
N PHE A 324 1.02 -23.49 1.90
CA PHE A 324 2.17 -24.23 2.38
C PHE A 324 2.26 -24.23 3.92
N ALA A 325 2.00 -23.08 4.55
CA ALA A 325 1.97 -22.94 6.00
C ALA A 325 0.87 -23.79 6.65
N ASP A 326 -0.32 -23.89 6.03
CA ASP A 326 -1.39 -24.78 6.47
C ASP A 326 -0.96 -26.25 6.50
N SER A 327 -0.11 -26.64 5.55
CA SER A 327 0.46 -28.01 5.48
C SER A 327 1.49 -28.31 6.56
N ILE A 328 2.23 -27.29 7.03
CA ILE A 328 3.33 -27.43 8.01
C ILE A 328 2.96 -26.68 9.30
N ARG A 329 1.99 -27.22 10.01
CA ARG A 329 1.55 -26.65 11.30
C ARG A 329 2.70 -26.58 12.30
N GLY A 330 2.86 -25.42 12.94
CA GLY A 330 3.88 -25.18 13.99
C GLY A 330 5.18 -24.52 13.50
N MET A 331 5.41 -24.33 12.19
CA MET A 331 6.61 -23.70 11.65
C MET A 331 6.43 -22.25 11.16
N LEU A 332 5.31 -21.60 11.48
CA LEU A 332 4.99 -20.23 11.02
C LEU A 332 6.12 -19.24 11.30
N LYS A 333 6.73 -19.33 12.49
CA LYS A 333 7.86 -18.45 12.87
C LYS A 333 9.09 -18.64 11.97
N LEU A 334 9.43 -19.89 11.64
CA LEU A 334 10.58 -20.19 10.79
C LEU A 334 10.34 -19.66 9.37
N ILE A 335 9.15 -19.88 8.82
CA ILE A 335 8.75 -19.38 7.50
C ILE A 335 8.86 -17.85 7.47
N LEU A 336 8.34 -17.14 8.48
CA LEU A 336 8.43 -15.69 8.57
C LEU A 336 9.88 -15.19 8.66
N VAL A 337 10.73 -15.85 9.45
CA VAL A 337 12.16 -15.49 9.55
C VAL A 337 12.86 -15.65 8.20
N LEU A 338 12.60 -16.76 7.48
CA LEU A 338 13.18 -16.99 6.15
C LEU A 338 12.69 -15.96 5.12
N MET A 339 11.40 -15.59 5.16
CA MET A 339 10.85 -14.57 4.26
C MET A 339 11.43 -13.18 4.55
N LEU A 340 11.53 -12.78 5.82
CA LEU A 340 12.13 -11.50 6.19
C LEU A 340 13.64 -11.46 5.90
N ALA A 341 14.36 -12.58 6.07
CA ALA A 341 15.75 -12.70 5.65
C ALA A 341 15.91 -12.54 4.14
N GLY A 342 15.03 -13.18 3.35
CA GLY A 342 14.99 -13.01 1.89
C GLY A 342 14.69 -11.56 1.48
N ALA A 343 13.74 -10.90 2.15
CA ALA A 343 13.45 -9.49 1.95
C ALA A 343 14.66 -8.59 2.25
N SER A 344 15.36 -8.87 3.35
CA SER A 344 16.55 -8.14 3.76
C SER A 344 17.69 -8.27 2.75
N LEU A 345 17.93 -9.49 2.25
CA LEU A 345 18.94 -9.75 1.21
C LEU A 345 18.58 -9.05 -0.10
N ALA A 346 17.33 -9.13 -0.53
CA ALA A 346 16.86 -8.47 -1.74
C ALA A 346 16.94 -6.93 -1.65
N SER A 347 16.59 -6.35 -0.48
CA SER A 347 16.72 -4.91 -0.22
C SER A 347 18.18 -4.45 -0.21
N THR A 348 19.06 -5.25 0.38
CA THR A 348 20.51 -4.97 0.36
C THR A 348 21.04 -5.01 -1.06
N TRP A 349 20.65 -6.01 -1.84
CA TRP A 349 21.03 -6.11 -3.25
C TRP A 349 20.55 -4.89 -4.04
N PHE A 350 19.30 -4.48 -3.89
CA PHE A 350 18.76 -3.27 -4.52
C PHE A 350 19.57 -2.02 -4.14
N THR A 351 19.85 -1.83 -2.85
CA THR A 351 20.61 -0.68 -2.35
C THR A 351 22.03 -0.64 -2.93
N LEU A 352 22.71 -1.79 -2.94
CA LEU A 352 24.06 -1.90 -3.52
C LEU A 352 24.07 -1.62 -5.02
N THR A 353 23.02 -2.04 -5.75
CA THR A 353 22.86 -1.75 -7.19
C THR A 353 22.61 -0.28 -7.43
N CYS A 354 21.82 0.41 -6.61
CA CYS A 354 21.61 1.86 -6.70
C CYS A 354 22.87 2.66 -6.39
N LEU A 355 23.75 2.15 -5.52
CA LEU A 355 25.06 2.73 -5.17
C LEU A 355 26.18 2.31 -6.13
N SER A 356 25.89 2.07 -7.39
CA SER A 356 26.83 1.55 -8.40
C SER A 356 28.12 2.34 -8.51
N ARG A 357 28.15 3.64 -8.20
CA ARG A 357 29.36 4.48 -8.16
C ARG A 357 30.36 4.06 -7.06
N VAL A 358 29.86 3.48 -5.96
CA VAL A 358 30.69 3.05 -4.82
C VAL A 358 31.00 1.55 -4.92
N THR A 359 30.01 0.76 -5.34
CA THR A 359 30.09 -0.69 -5.35
C THR A 359 30.63 -1.29 -6.64
N HIS A 360 30.74 -0.48 -7.72
CA HIS A 360 31.15 -0.92 -9.08
C HIS A 360 30.29 -2.08 -9.63
N LEU A 361 29.11 -2.33 -9.06
CA LEU A 361 28.18 -3.34 -9.58
C LEU A 361 27.51 -2.84 -10.87
N PRO A 362 27.29 -3.71 -11.86
CA PRO A 362 26.61 -3.31 -13.09
C PRO A 362 25.14 -2.98 -12.75
N ALA A 363 24.80 -1.69 -12.83
CA ALA A 363 23.43 -1.21 -12.65
C ALA A 363 22.61 -1.44 -13.93
N THR A 364 22.42 -2.71 -14.31
CA THR A 364 21.55 -3.03 -15.45
C THR A 364 20.08 -2.94 -15.02
N ALA A 365 19.22 -2.50 -15.94
CA ALA A 365 17.78 -2.43 -15.69
C ALA A 365 17.23 -3.77 -15.15
N ALA A 366 17.66 -4.90 -15.73
CA ALA A 366 17.23 -6.23 -15.31
C ALA A 366 17.53 -6.55 -13.84
N ILE A 367 18.71 -6.19 -13.34
CA ILE A 367 19.11 -6.41 -11.94
C ILE A 367 18.25 -5.54 -11.01
N LEU A 368 18.01 -4.29 -11.39
CA LEU A 368 17.19 -3.36 -10.65
C LEU A 368 15.73 -3.86 -10.56
N TYR A 369 15.17 -4.28 -11.70
CA TYR A 369 13.82 -4.88 -11.75
C TYR A 369 13.73 -6.10 -10.84
N THR A 370 14.65 -7.06 -10.98
CA THR A 370 14.61 -8.31 -10.23
C THR A 370 14.70 -8.07 -8.72
N SER A 371 15.62 -7.21 -8.28
CA SER A 371 15.79 -6.91 -6.85
C SER A 371 14.55 -6.23 -6.25
N CYS A 372 13.97 -5.23 -6.94
CA CYS A 372 12.75 -4.55 -6.50
C CYS A 372 11.55 -5.51 -6.39
N ILE A 373 11.35 -6.34 -7.41
CA ILE A 373 10.24 -7.31 -7.45
C ILE A 373 10.39 -8.33 -6.33
N LEU A 374 11.60 -8.84 -6.08
CA LEU A 374 11.86 -9.78 -5.00
C LEU A 374 11.57 -9.19 -3.62
N VAL A 375 11.96 -7.95 -3.35
CA VAL A 375 11.62 -7.27 -2.09
C VAL A 375 10.11 -7.28 -1.86
N GLY A 376 9.34 -6.88 -2.88
CA GLY A 376 7.88 -6.85 -2.79
C GLY A 376 7.27 -8.23 -2.63
N ILE A 377 7.77 -9.25 -3.33
CA ILE A 377 7.30 -10.62 -3.19
C ILE A 377 7.49 -11.11 -1.76
N PHE A 378 8.69 -10.99 -1.19
CA PHE A 378 8.98 -11.48 0.15
C PHE A 378 8.17 -10.76 1.23
N ILE A 379 8.02 -9.43 1.16
CA ILE A 379 7.30 -8.67 2.18
C ILE A 379 5.79 -8.91 2.05
N ASN A 380 5.19 -8.74 0.87
CA ASN A 380 3.75 -8.86 0.71
C ASN A 380 3.25 -10.29 0.96
N SER A 381 4.04 -11.30 0.62
CA SER A 381 3.68 -12.70 0.87
C SER A 381 3.79 -13.10 2.34
N SER A 382 4.53 -12.37 3.18
CA SER A 382 4.58 -12.61 4.62
C SER A 382 3.30 -12.15 5.36
N VAL A 383 2.53 -11.23 4.78
CA VAL A 383 1.37 -10.60 5.42
C VAL A 383 0.31 -11.61 5.90
N PRO A 384 -0.20 -12.55 5.08
CA PRO A 384 -1.22 -13.50 5.54
C PRO A 384 -0.72 -14.40 6.67
N ILE A 385 0.56 -14.79 6.65
CA ILE A 385 1.16 -15.62 7.70
C ILE A 385 1.26 -14.85 9.03
N PHE A 386 1.61 -13.57 8.99
CA PHE A 386 1.59 -12.70 10.17
C PHE A 386 0.18 -12.56 10.73
N LEU A 387 -0.85 -12.38 9.88
CA LEU A 387 -2.24 -12.26 10.34
C LEU A 387 -2.68 -13.52 11.09
N GLU A 388 -2.34 -14.71 10.59
CA GLU A 388 -2.61 -15.97 11.27
C GLU A 388 -1.91 -16.05 12.62
N LEU A 389 -0.61 -15.73 12.65
CA LEU A 389 0.16 -15.72 13.89
C LEU A 389 -0.40 -14.72 14.93
N PHE A 390 -0.91 -13.57 14.50
CA PHE A 390 -1.58 -12.62 15.40
C PHE A 390 -2.83 -13.22 16.03
N ILE A 391 -3.69 -13.83 15.24
CA ILE A 391 -4.95 -14.43 15.71
C ILE A 391 -4.66 -15.52 16.75
N GLU A 392 -3.69 -16.40 16.47
CA GLU A 392 -3.28 -17.45 17.41
C GLU A 392 -2.72 -16.88 18.73
N THR A 393 -1.93 -15.81 18.65
CA THR A 393 -1.23 -15.25 19.82
C THR A 393 -2.17 -14.54 20.80
N VAL A 394 -3.27 -13.95 20.32
CA VAL A 394 -4.11 -13.07 21.15
C VAL A 394 -5.54 -13.60 21.41
N TYR A 395 -5.81 -14.83 21.01
CA TYR A 395 -7.12 -15.42 21.29
C TYR A 395 -7.52 -15.21 22.78
N PRO A 396 -8.78 -14.84 23.14
CA PRO A 396 -10.01 -14.67 22.33
C PRO A 396 -10.33 -13.21 21.94
N VAL A 397 -9.34 -12.38 21.63
CA VAL A 397 -9.58 -11.00 21.20
C VAL A 397 -10.21 -10.99 19.79
N PRO A 398 -11.21 -10.11 19.52
CA PRO A 398 -11.80 -9.99 18.18
C PRO A 398 -10.76 -9.67 17.09
N GLU A 399 -10.82 -10.41 15.99
CA GLU A 399 -9.85 -10.33 14.89
C GLU A 399 -9.79 -8.93 14.26
N GLY A 400 -10.95 -8.26 14.11
CA GLY A 400 -11.00 -6.90 13.55
C GLY A 400 -10.24 -5.87 14.39
N ILE A 401 -10.27 -5.97 15.73
CA ILE A 401 -9.54 -5.08 16.62
C ILE A 401 -8.05 -5.39 16.54
N THR A 402 -7.67 -6.67 16.52
CA THR A 402 -6.29 -7.11 16.36
C THR A 402 -5.70 -6.59 15.04
N CYS A 403 -6.40 -6.79 13.93
CA CYS A 403 -5.99 -6.27 12.61
C CYS A 403 -5.94 -4.74 12.59
N GLY A 404 -6.88 -4.06 13.28
CA GLY A 404 -6.86 -2.61 13.41
C GLY A 404 -5.58 -2.08 14.06
N VAL A 405 -5.13 -2.71 15.16
CA VAL A 405 -3.89 -2.32 15.86
C VAL A 405 -2.66 -2.52 14.97
N VAL A 406 -2.50 -3.71 14.37
CA VAL A 406 -1.30 -4.00 13.60
C VAL A 406 -1.23 -3.18 12.30
N THR A 407 -2.37 -2.94 11.65
CA THR A 407 -2.44 -2.08 10.47
C THR A 407 -2.18 -0.61 10.82
N PHE A 408 -2.65 -0.15 11.97
CA PHE A 408 -2.30 1.19 12.47
C PHE A 408 -0.79 1.32 12.67
N LEU A 409 -0.13 0.35 13.30
CA LEU A 409 1.32 0.39 13.49
C LEU A 409 2.07 0.39 12.15
N GLY A 410 1.63 -0.40 11.17
CA GLY A 410 2.20 -0.38 9.81
C GLY A 410 2.03 0.98 9.13
N ASN A 411 0.85 1.59 9.22
CA ASN A 411 0.61 2.94 8.69
C ASN A 411 1.41 4.01 9.44
N LEU A 412 1.62 3.86 10.74
CA LEU A 412 2.45 4.76 11.53
C LEU A 412 3.91 4.73 11.04
N VAL A 413 4.48 3.55 10.80
CA VAL A 413 5.83 3.41 10.24
C VAL A 413 5.91 3.99 8.83
N CYS A 414 4.93 3.71 7.97
CA CYS A 414 4.82 4.29 6.64
C CYS A 414 4.77 5.82 6.70
N GLY A 415 3.94 6.38 7.57
CA GLY A 415 3.80 7.82 7.77
C GLY A 415 5.07 8.48 8.27
N LEU A 416 5.77 7.88 9.25
CA LEU A 416 7.05 8.37 9.75
C LEU A 416 8.13 8.35 8.65
N LEU A 417 8.20 7.29 7.84
CA LEU A 417 9.11 7.21 6.72
C LEU A 417 8.85 8.31 5.69
N LEU A 418 7.59 8.46 5.27
CA LEU A 418 7.21 9.48 4.28
C LEU A 418 7.41 10.90 4.82
N PHE A 419 7.09 11.13 6.09
CA PHE A 419 7.35 12.40 6.77
C PHE A 419 8.85 12.72 6.76
N PHE A 420 9.69 11.77 7.14
CA PHE A 420 11.13 11.93 7.13
C PHE A 420 11.66 12.21 5.72
N LEU A 421 11.21 11.46 4.71
CA LEU A 421 11.58 11.67 3.31
C LEU A 421 11.14 13.05 2.80
N THR A 422 9.98 13.54 3.20
CA THR A 422 9.44 14.82 2.76
C THR A 422 10.21 16.02 3.34
N PHE A 423 10.54 15.97 4.64
CA PHE A 423 11.05 17.14 5.34
C PHE A 423 12.57 17.13 5.56
N TYR A 424 13.23 15.98 5.53
CA TYR A 424 14.67 15.88 5.82
C TYR A 424 15.52 15.38 4.65
N CYS A 425 14.99 14.59 3.73
CA CYS A 425 15.80 14.06 2.64
C CYS A 425 15.84 14.94 1.39
N THR A 426 14.90 15.87 1.21
CA THR A 426 14.90 16.76 0.05
C THR A 426 16.12 17.66 0.01
N ASP A 427 16.59 18.17 1.15
CA ASP A 427 17.74 19.08 1.19
C ASP A 427 19.07 18.36 1.41
N ALA A 428 19.13 17.37 2.30
CA ALA A 428 20.37 16.65 2.61
C ALA A 428 20.89 15.76 1.47
N LEU A 429 20.01 15.09 0.73
CA LEU A 429 20.41 14.29 -0.45
C LEU A 429 20.81 15.18 -1.65
N TRP A 430 20.20 16.36 -1.78
CA TRP A 430 20.60 17.34 -2.81
C TRP A 430 21.96 17.94 -2.51
N THR A 431 22.23 18.35 -1.27
CA THR A 431 23.54 18.89 -0.86
C THR A 431 24.65 17.84 -0.97
N LEU A 432 24.39 16.59 -0.65
CA LEU A 432 25.34 15.48 -0.88
C LEU A 432 25.58 15.20 -2.37
N LYS A 433 24.55 15.33 -3.20
CA LYS A 433 24.68 15.15 -4.65
C LYS A 433 25.40 16.33 -5.32
N GLU A 434 25.14 17.57 -4.88
CA GLU A 434 25.89 18.76 -5.35
C GLU A 434 27.34 18.72 -4.88
N ALA A 435 27.60 18.35 -3.63
CA ALA A 435 28.96 18.19 -3.12
C ALA A 435 29.72 17.07 -3.87
N ALA A 436 29.05 15.96 -4.22
CA ALA A 436 29.64 14.90 -5.04
C ALA A 436 29.82 15.31 -6.50
N CYS A 437 28.96 16.17 -7.06
CA CYS A 437 29.12 16.71 -8.42
C CYS A 437 30.22 17.78 -8.48
N THR A 438 30.37 18.62 -7.49
CA THR A 438 31.43 19.65 -7.41
C THR A 438 32.82 19.04 -7.20
N THR A 439 32.92 17.96 -6.43
CA THR A 439 34.21 17.21 -6.27
C THR A 439 34.65 16.46 -7.52
N VAL A 440 33.72 16.08 -8.40
CA VAL A 440 34.04 15.40 -9.69
C VAL A 440 34.25 16.40 -10.83
N GLY A 441 33.75 17.63 -10.71
CA GLY A 441 33.93 18.71 -11.72
C GLY A 441 35.26 19.45 -11.67
N GLN A 442 36.07 19.26 -10.64
CA GLN A 442 37.43 19.82 -10.55
C GLN A 442 38.49 18.79 -10.99
N GLN A 443 38.43 18.29 -12.21
CA GLN A 443 39.66 17.90 -12.88
C GLN A 443 40.36 19.19 -13.37
N PRO A 444 41.64 19.39 -13.01
CA PRO A 444 42.39 20.54 -13.52
C PRO A 444 42.47 20.41 -15.04
N GLN A 445 41.87 21.36 -15.75
CA GLN A 445 42.20 21.58 -17.15
C GLN A 445 43.71 21.82 -17.21
N ARG A 446 44.44 20.81 -17.65
CA ARG A 446 45.83 21.02 -18.10
C ARG A 446 45.80 22.12 -19.15
N GLN A 447 46.41 23.25 -18.82
CA GLN A 447 46.71 24.31 -19.75
C GLN A 447 47.42 23.69 -20.95
N ALA A 448 46.69 23.50 -22.03
CA ALA A 448 47.29 23.34 -23.35
C ALA A 448 47.88 24.71 -23.72
N GLY A 449 49.19 24.75 -23.86
CA GLY A 449 49.96 25.98 -24.08
C GLY A 449 49.44 26.79 -25.27
N SER A 450 49.17 28.04 -24.96
CA SER A 450 48.94 29.06 -25.97
C SER A 450 50.25 29.37 -26.69
N SER A 451 50.39 28.89 -27.91
CA SER A 451 51.39 29.43 -28.86
C SER A 451 50.98 30.86 -29.26
N PRO A 452 51.89 31.82 -29.28
CA PRO A 452 51.56 33.19 -29.64
C PRO A 452 51.35 33.31 -31.17
N THR A 453 50.16 33.80 -31.54
CA THR A 453 49.88 34.25 -32.92
C THR A 453 50.59 35.57 -33.18
N PRO A 454 51.23 35.74 -34.39
CA PRO A 454 51.94 36.97 -34.72
C PRO A 454 51.00 38.13 -35.02
N ARG A 455 51.28 39.29 -34.39
CA ARG A 455 50.61 40.58 -34.62
C ARG A 455 50.76 41.02 -36.08
N ALA A 456 49.67 41.33 -36.78
CA ALA A 456 49.61 42.06 -38.01
C ALA A 456 49.85 43.56 -37.75
N PRO A 457 50.54 44.31 -38.64
CA PRO A 457 50.89 45.70 -38.37
C PRO A 457 49.72 46.65 -38.61
N THR A 458 49.61 47.62 -37.70
CA THR A 458 48.72 48.78 -37.75
C THR A 458 49.03 49.67 -38.98
N ARG A 459 48.07 49.90 -39.85
CA ARG A 459 48.09 50.88 -40.92
C ARG A 459 47.64 52.23 -40.35
N LYS A 460 48.63 53.16 -40.28
CA LYS A 460 48.37 54.57 -39.99
C LYS A 460 47.54 55.22 -41.09
N GLN A 461 46.65 56.06 -40.69
CA GLN A 461 45.98 57.09 -41.50
C GLN A 461 46.96 57.99 -42.18
N LEU A 462 46.66 58.37 -43.41
CA LEU A 462 47.07 59.63 -44.01
C LEU A 462 45.81 60.21 -44.67
N THR A 463 45.50 61.35 -44.18
CA THR A 463 44.64 62.39 -44.72
C THR A 463 44.99 62.79 -46.13
N ASP A 464 44.04 62.92 -47.01
CA ASP A 464 43.65 64.21 -47.61
C ASP A 464 42.18 64.07 -48.09
#